data_8c1ca89503454ae4c5fdadf7907b9af2
#
_entry.id   8c1ca89503454ae4c5fdadf7907b9af2
#
_cell.length_a   1.000
_cell.length_b   1.000
_cell.length_c   1.000
_cell.angle_alpha   90.00
_cell.angle_beta   90.00
_cell.angle_gamma   90.00
#
_symmetry.space_group_name_H-M   'P 1'
#
loop_
_entity.id
_entity.type
_entity.pdbx_description
1 polymer ?
#
loop_
_entity_poly.entity_id
_entity_poly.type
_entity_poly.pdbx_seq_one_letter_code
_entity_poly.pdbx_strand_id
1 'polypeptide(L)'
;MVNFDVACKVDLEQDQATVLVAEDEVLIRLMIADALRSEGLTVIEASSGDEALSVLQSALPIQLLVTDIRMASELDGLALARAARVARPGLKLIVASSQQAGDEATNLADAFFTKPYALSALVERVKSFLKEAQHGGQ
;
A
#
# COMPACT_ATOMS: atom_id res chain seq x y z
N MET A 1 -35.62 4.19 -2.04
CA MET A 1 -34.74 3.36 -1.26
C MET A 1 -33.64 2.77 -2.08
N VAL A 2 -34.01 2.07 -3.09
CA VAL A 2 -33.03 1.43 -3.93
C VAL A 2 -32.11 2.47 -4.55
N ASN A 3 -32.64 3.60 -4.92
CA ASN A 3 -31.80 4.65 -5.49
C ASN A 3 -30.76 5.17 -4.54
N PHE A 4 -31.11 5.21 -3.28
CA PHE A 4 -30.18 5.62 -2.26
C PHE A 4 -28.99 4.65 -2.19
N ASP A 5 -29.28 3.36 -2.26
CA ASP A 5 -28.23 2.36 -2.20
C ASP A 5 -27.31 2.46 -3.41
N VAL A 6 -27.88 2.67 -4.55
CA VAL A 6 -27.10 2.80 -5.78
C VAL A 6 -26.15 4.01 -5.69
N ALA A 7 -26.67 5.13 -5.22
CA ALA A 7 -25.85 6.32 -5.08
C ALA A 7 -24.72 6.10 -4.10
N CYS A 8 -25.00 5.44 -3.00
CA CYS A 8 -23.97 5.15 -2.01
C CYS A 8 -22.90 4.24 -2.59
N LYS A 9 -23.31 3.27 -3.37
CA LYS A 9 -22.35 2.37 -3.98
C LYS A 9 -21.39 3.09 -4.89
N VAL A 10 -21.90 3.99 -5.70
CA VAL A 10 -21.06 4.73 -6.63
C VAL A 10 -20.04 5.54 -5.87
N ASP A 11 -20.49 6.23 -4.82
CA ASP A 11 -19.60 7.05 -4.04
C ASP A 11 -18.54 6.20 -3.34
N LEU A 12 -18.95 5.08 -2.78
CA LEU A 12 -18.03 4.20 -2.10
C LEU A 12 -16.97 3.64 -3.03
N GLU A 13 -17.36 3.29 -4.23
CA GLU A 13 -16.40 2.76 -5.18
C GLU A 13 -15.35 3.77 -5.56
N GLN A 14 -15.74 5.01 -5.71
CA GLN A 14 -14.78 6.05 -6.07
C GLN A 14 -13.83 6.37 -4.93
N ASP A 15 -14.33 6.30 -3.71
CA ASP A 15 -13.57 6.75 -2.55
C ASP A 15 -12.83 5.63 -1.86
N GLN A 16 -13.02 4.39 -2.28
CA GLN A 16 -12.50 3.27 -1.53
C GLN A 16 -11.33 2.56 -2.19
N ALA A 17 -10.36 3.35 -2.59
CA ALA A 17 -9.09 2.74 -2.94
C ALA A 17 -8.52 2.10 -1.68
N THR A 18 -8.02 0.89 -1.82
CA THR A 18 -7.50 0.12 -0.70
C THR A 18 -5.99 0.04 -0.76
N VAL A 19 -5.37 0.40 0.36
CA VAL A 19 -3.93 0.37 0.53
C VAL A 19 -3.59 -0.68 1.57
N LEU A 20 -2.65 -1.54 1.24
CA LEU A 20 -2.11 -2.52 2.18
C LEU A 20 -0.82 -1.96 2.76
N VAL A 21 -0.75 -1.85 4.08
CA VAL A 21 0.43 -1.35 4.77
C VAL A 21 1.06 -2.50 5.53
N ALA A 22 2.28 -2.88 5.13
CA ALA A 22 3.03 -3.94 5.77
C ALA A 22 4.17 -3.33 6.58
N GLU A 23 4.08 -3.42 7.90
CA GLU A 23 5.03 -2.82 8.81
C GLU A 23 4.93 -3.55 10.15
N ASP A 24 6.06 -4.07 10.64
CA ASP A 24 6.02 -4.84 11.89
C ASP A 24 6.05 -3.97 13.14
N GLU A 25 6.46 -2.71 13.03
CA GLU A 25 6.40 -1.80 14.17
C GLU A 25 5.01 -1.22 14.30
N VAL A 26 4.34 -1.53 15.41
CA VAL A 26 2.94 -1.19 15.60
C VAL A 26 2.69 0.31 15.47
N LEU A 27 3.51 1.12 16.12
CA LEU A 27 3.29 2.57 16.13
C LEU A 27 3.45 3.17 14.74
N ILE A 28 4.46 2.73 14.02
CA ILE A 28 4.69 3.24 12.66
C ILE A 28 3.54 2.81 11.76
N ARG A 29 3.14 1.56 11.86
CA ARG A 29 2.02 1.06 11.06
C ARG A 29 0.75 1.85 11.32
N LEU A 30 0.44 2.10 12.59
CA LEU A 30 -0.74 2.87 12.96
C LEU A 30 -0.67 4.29 12.45
N MET A 31 0.49 4.93 12.54
CA MET A 31 0.64 6.30 12.06
C MET A 31 0.36 6.39 10.56
N ILE A 32 0.91 5.47 9.81
CA ILE A 32 0.68 5.45 8.35
C ILE A 32 -0.79 5.17 8.06
N ALA A 33 -1.34 4.15 8.73
CA ALA A 33 -2.72 3.75 8.48
C ALA A 33 -3.70 4.88 8.82
N ASP A 34 -3.49 5.54 9.95
CA ASP A 34 -4.37 6.63 10.37
C ASP A 34 -4.30 7.80 9.39
N ALA A 35 -3.10 8.13 8.95
CA ALA A 35 -2.93 9.24 8.00
C ALA A 35 -3.64 8.95 6.69
N LEU A 36 -3.54 7.72 6.20
CA LEU A 36 -4.19 7.34 4.96
C LEU A 36 -5.71 7.27 5.12
N ARG A 37 -6.17 6.76 6.24
CA ARG A 37 -7.61 6.71 6.51
C ARG A 37 -8.21 8.11 6.62
N SER A 38 -7.43 9.06 7.10
CA SER A 38 -7.88 10.45 7.17
C SER A 38 -8.12 11.04 5.79
N GLU A 39 -7.51 10.46 4.77
CA GLU A 39 -7.72 10.90 3.38
C GLU A 39 -8.86 10.16 2.71
N GLY A 40 -9.62 9.37 3.44
CA GLY A 40 -10.75 8.63 2.90
C GLY A 40 -10.39 7.29 2.29
N LEU A 41 -9.17 6.82 2.49
CA LEU A 41 -8.73 5.56 1.92
C LEU A 41 -9.05 4.41 2.86
N THR A 42 -9.30 3.24 2.27
CA THR A 42 -9.42 2.01 3.03
C THR A 42 -8.02 1.44 3.21
N VAL A 43 -7.68 1.08 4.45
CA VAL A 43 -6.35 0.58 4.75
C VAL A 43 -6.47 -0.79 5.42
N ILE A 44 -5.70 -1.73 4.89
CA ILE A 44 -5.52 -3.03 5.51
C ILE A 44 -4.12 -3.05 6.09
N GLU A 45 -3.99 -3.43 7.35
CA GLU A 45 -2.71 -3.47 8.03
C GLU A 45 -2.21 -4.90 8.13
N ALA A 46 -0.93 -5.07 7.85
CA ALA A 46 -0.26 -6.35 8.01
C ALA A 46 0.97 -6.14 8.88
N SER A 47 1.17 -7.01 9.85
CA SER A 47 2.27 -6.88 10.78
C SER A 47 3.50 -7.68 10.35
N SER A 48 3.41 -8.37 9.22
CA SER A 48 4.52 -9.17 8.70
C SER A 48 4.39 -9.32 7.20
N GLY A 49 5.47 -9.72 6.57
CA GLY A 49 5.45 -10.02 5.15
C GLY A 49 4.53 -11.18 4.81
N ASP A 50 4.50 -12.19 5.67
CA ASP A 50 3.64 -13.35 5.45
C ASP A 50 2.17 -12.96 5.48
N GLU A 51 1.80 -12.12 6.44
CA GLU A 51 0.43 -11.65 6.55
C GLU A 51 0.05 -10.82 5.33
N ALA A 52 0.95 -9.93 4.91
CA ALA A 52 0.70 -9.10 3.73
C ALA A 52 0.53 -9.95 2.47
N LEU A 53 1.38 -10.97 2.33
CA LEU A 53 1.30 -11.83 1.15
C LEU A 53 -0.03 -12.59 1.14
N SER A 54 -0.49 -13.03 2.30
CA SER A 54 -1.80 -13.69 2.38
C SER A 54 -2.92 -12.79 1.87
N VAL A 55 -2.86 -11.51 2.23
CA VAL A 55 -3.85 -10.54 1.75
C VAL A 55 -3.75 -10.38 0.23
N LEU A 56 -2.52 -10.29 -0.29
CA LEU A 56 -2.33 -10.13 -1.73
C LEU A 56 -2.78 -11.33 -2.53
N GLN A 57 -2.73 -12.51 -1.93
CA GLN A 57 -3.17 -13.74 -2.59
C GLN A 57 -4.65 -13.99 -2.44
N SER A 58 -5.33 -13.18 -1.64
CA SER A 58 -6.78 -13.28 -1.48
C SER A 58 -7.49 -12.57 -2.62
N ALA A 59 -8.83 -12.60 -2.57
CA ALA A 59 -9.63 -11.92 -3.58
C ALA A 59 -9.86 -10.44 -3.29
N LEU A 60 -9.31 -9.93 -2.18
CA LEU A 60 -9.52 -8.53 -1.82
C LEU A 60 -8.88 -7.60 -2.85
N PRO A 61 -9.60 -6.55 -3.25
CA PRO A 61 -9.01 -5.58 -4.19
C PRO A 61 -8.03 -4.68 -3.46
N ILE A 62 -6.79 -4.71 -3.89
CA ILE A 62 -5.71 -3.89 -3.33
C ILE A 62 -5.09 -3.11 -4.47
N GLN A 63 -5.02 -1.80 -4.35
CA GLN A 63 -4.47 -0.93 -5.38
C GLN A 63 -3.02 -0.56 -5.14
N LEU A 64 -2.60 -0.59 -3.89
CA LEU A 64 -1.26 -0.12 -3.54
C LEU A 64 -0.75 -0.83 -2.30
N LEU A 65 0.54 -1.15 -2.29
CA LEU A 65 1.23 -1.73 -1.14
C LEU A 65 2.30 -0.76 -0.68
N VAL A 66 2.30 -0.45 0.62
CA VAL A 66 3.38 0.26 1.28
C VAL A 66 4.07 -0.73 2.20
N THR A 67 5.35 -0.95 2.03
CA THR A 67 6.07 -1.91 2.87
C THR A 67 7.43 -1.39 3.29
N ASP A 68 7.85 -1.77 4.49
CA ASP A 68 9.22 -1.60 4.94
C ASP A 68 10.03 -2.76 4.36
N ILE A 69 11.31 -2.53 4.10
CA ILE A 69 12.19 -3.61 3.67
C ILE A 69 12.51 -4.54 4.84
N ARG A 70 12.77 -3.97 6.00
CA ARG A 70 13.16 -4.77 7.16
C ARG A 70 11.96 -5.09 8.01
N MET A 71 11.63 -6.35 8.04
CA MET A 71 10.61 -6.87 8.93
C MET A 71 11.13 -8.13 9.58
N ALA A 72 10.66 -8.41 10.78
CA ALA A 72 11.20 -9.48 11.61
C ALA A 72 10.78 -10.88 11.19
N SER A 73 10.01 -11.02 10.13
CA SER A 73 9.56 -12.32 9.66
C SER A 73 10.50 -12.87 8.58
N GLU A 74 10.33 -14.13 8.23
CA GLU A 74 11.11 -14.75 7.18
C GLU A 74 10.91 -14.05 5.84
N LEU A 75 9.70 -13.60 5.59
CA LEU A 75 9.39 -12.87 4.37
C LEU A 75 9.55 -11.37 4.65
N ASP A 76 10.73 -10.84 4.37
CA ASP A 76 10.98 -9.41 4.58
C ASP A 76 10.35 -8.60 3.44
N GLY A 77 10.53 -7.28 3.50
CA GLY A 77 9.88 -6.41 2.54
C GLY A 77 10.35 -6.59 1.10
N LEU A 78 11.60 -6.99 0.91
CA LEU A 78 12.11 -7.22 -0.44
C LEU A 78 11.50 -8.48 -1.04
N ALA A 79 11.46 -9.54 -0.24
CA ALA A 79 10.82 -10.78 -0.67
C ALA A 79 9.33 -10.56 -0.91
N LEU A 80 8.69 -9.77 -0.06
CA LEU A 80 7.30 -9.42 -0.24
C LEU A 80 7.09 -8.65 -1.54
N ALA A 81 7.98 -7.71 -1.84
CA ALA A 81 7.87 -6.92 -3.07
C ALA A 81 7.93 -7.81 -4.31
N ARG A 82 8.85 -8.77 -4.30
CA ARG A 82 8.94 -9.72 -5.42
C ARG A 82 7.67 -10.53 -5.56
N ALA A 83 7.17 -11.03 -4.44
CA ALA A 83 5.96 -11.85 -4.44
C ALA A 83 4.74 -11.02 -4.86
N ALA A 84 4.70 -9.76 -4.47
CA ALA A 84 3.60 -8.87 -4.83
C ALA A 84 3.55 -8.63 -6.34
N ARG A 85 4.70 -8.46 -6.96
CA ARG A 85 4.76 -8.28 -8.41
C ARG A 85 4.24 -9.48 -9.16
N VAL A 86 4.50 -10.68 -8.62
CA VAL A 86 4.00 -11.91 -9.22
C VAL A 86 2.49 -12.03 -9.00
N ALA A 87 2.05 -11.77 -7.77
CA ALA A 87 0.64 -11.95 -7.43
C ALA A 87 -0.25 -10.89 -8.09
N ARG A 88 0.25 -9.66 -8.20
CA ARG A 88 -0.55 -8.55 -8.72
C ARG A 88 0.34 -7.61 -9.53
N PRO A 89 0.55 -7.92 -10.81
CA PRO A 89 1.50 -7.14 -11.64
C PRO A 89 1.15 -5.66 -11.76
N GLY A 90 -0.13 -5.30 -11.68
CA GLY A 90 -0.55 -3.91 -11.80
C GLY A 90 -0.53 -3.13 -10.51
N LEU A 91 -0.14 -3.75 -9.41
CA LEU A 91 -0.13 -3.11 -8.10
C LEU A 91 0.92 -2.01 -8.04
N LYS A 92 0.57 -0.88 -7.44
CA LYS A 92 1.58 0.15 -7.15
C LYS A 92 2.30 -0.22 -5.87
N LEU A 93 3.60 0.01 -5.84
CA LEU A 93 4.44 -0.44 -4.74
C LEU A 93 5.31 0.70 -4.24
N ILE A 94 5.17 1.01 -2.96
CA ILE A 94 6.02 1.98 -2.26
C ILE A 94 6.83 1.22 -1.22
N VAL A 95 8.13 1.41 -1.25
CA VAL A 95 9.03 0.78 -0.28
C VAL A 95 9.65 1.88 0.56
N ALA A 96 9.66 1.69 1.88
CA ALA A 96 10.29 2.62 2.82
C ALA A 96 11.31 1.86 3.64
N SER A 97 12.48 2.45 3.86
CA SER A 97 13.53 1.78 4.60
C SER A 97 14.47 2.77 5.24
N SER A 98 15.04 2.37 6.38
CA SER A 98 16.06 3.16 7.04
C SER A 98 17.43 3.01 6.40
N GLN A 99 17.55 2.11 5.43
CA GLN A 99 18.82 1.85 4.77
C GLN A 99 18.75 2.23 3.30
N GLN A 100 19.90 2.42 2.71
CA GLN A 100 19.98 2.65 1.29
C GLN A 100 19.39 1.45 0.55
N ALA A 101 18.58 1.73 -0.43
CA ALA A 101 17.98 0.68 -1.24
C ALA A 101 19.05 0.02 -2.10
N GLY A 102 19.01 -1.30 -2.18
CA GLY A 102 19.75 -1.99 -3.21
C GLY A 102 19.07 -1.79 -4.55
N ASP A 103 19.76 -2.18 -5.61
CA ASP A 103 19.23 -2.01 -6.96
C ASP A 103 17.92 -2.76 -7.13
N GLU A 104 17.81 -3.93 -6.54
CA GLU A 104 16.59 -4.72 -6.70
C GLU A 104 15.38 -4.02 -6.12
N ALA A 105 15.53 -3.48 -4.90
CA ALA A 105 14.41 -2.77 -4.27
C ALA A 105 14.00 -1.57 -5.09
N THR A 106 14.97 -0.82 -5.58
CA THR A 106 14.71 0.36 -6.38
C THR A 106 14.00 0.01 -7.68
N ASN A 107 14.37 -1.12 -8.29
CA ASN A 107 13.77 -1.54 -9.55
C ASN A 107 12.36 -2.08 -9.37
N LEU A 108 12.08 -2.70 -8.22
CA LEU A 108 10.75 -3.27 -7.97
C LEU A 108 9.75 -2.21 -7.56
N ALA A 109 10.19 -1.18 -6.85
CA ALA A 109 9.28 -0.19 -6.27
C ALA A 109 8.94 0.90 -7.29
N ASP A 110 7.71 1.38 -7.22
CA ASP A 110 7.31 2.56 -7.98
C ASP A 110 7.80 3.83 -7.30
N ALA A 111 7.96 3.79 -5.98
CA ALA A 111 8.58 4.88 -5.23
C ALA A 111 9.31 4.31 -4.04
N PHE A 112 10.36 4.99 -3.65
CA PHE A 112 11.19 4.59 -2.52
C PHE A 112 11.36 5.76 -1.56
N PHE A 113 11.13 5.51 -0.27
CA PHE A 113 11.30 6.52 0.77
C PHE A 113 12.39 6.08 1.72
N THR A 114 13.36 6.94 1.97
CA THR A 114 14.40 6.67 2.96
C THR A 114 13.97 7.26 4.29
N LYS A 115 14.04 6.46 5.34
CA LYS A 115 13.68 6.93 6.68
C LYS A 115 14.82 7.78 7.24
N PRO A 116 14.53 8.85 7.94
CA PRO A 116 13.19 9.35 8.22
C PRO A 116 12.63 10.12 7.02
N TYR A 117 11.35 10.01 6.81
CA TYR A 117 10.66 10.75 5.77
C TYR A 117 9.47 11.47 6.39
N ALA A 118 8.97 12.50 5.73
CA ALA A 118 7.78 13.18 6.18
C ALA A 118 6.57 12.31 5.86
N LEU A 119 5.72 12.08 6.86
CA LEU A 119 4.53 11.29 6.67
C LEU A 119 3.64 11.90 5.59
N SER A 120 3.58 13.23 5.55
CA SER A 120 2.79 13.92 4.53
C SER A 120 3.30 13.63 3.12
N ALA A 121 4.61 13.45 2.96
CA ALA A 121 5.18 13.12 1.65
C ALA A 121 4.73 11.73 1.20
N LEU A 122 4.70 10.79 2.13
CA LEU A 122 4.22 9.44 1.81
C LEU A 122 2.74 9.49 1.42
N VAL A 123 1.94 10.20 2.19
CA VAL A 123 0.51 10.31 1.92
C VAL A 123 0.27 10.92 0.54
N GLU A 124 1.00 11.98 0.21
CA GLU A 124 0.85 12.61 -1.10
C GLU A 124 1.23 11.68 -2.24
N ARG A 125 2.26 10.87 -2.04
CA ARG A 125 2.66 9.93 -3.08
C ARG A 125 1.60 8.84 -3.26
N VAL A 126 1.04 8.34 -2.17
CA VAL A 126 -0.04 7.36 -2.24
C VAL A 126 -1.21 7.93 -3.03
N LYS A 127 -1.61 9.14 -2.69
CA LYS A 127 -2.73 9.79 -3.38
C LYS A 127 -2.42 9.97 -4.86
N SER A 128 -1.20 10.36 -5.17
CA SER A 128 -0.77 10.56 -6.55
C SER A 128 -0.89 9.27 -7.37
N PHE A 129 -0.39 8.16 -6.81
CA PHE A 129 -0.47 6.89 -7.52
C PHE A 129 -1.90 6.41 -7.71
N LEU A 130 -2.74 6.61 -6.71
CA LEU A 130 -4.14 6.18 -6.82
C LEU A 130 -4.89 7.02 -7.83
N LYS A 131 -4.55 8.29 -7.93
CA LYS A 131 -5.13 9.18 -8.93
C LYS A 131 -4.72 8.75 -10.33
N GLU A 132 -3.44 8.42 -10.51
CA GLU A 132 -2.95 7.94 -11.80
C GLU A 132 -3.66 6.68 -12.23
N ALA A 133 -3.86 5.76 -11.29
CA ALA A 133 -4.52 4.50 -11.58
C ALA A 133 -5.94 4.71 -12.07
N GLN A 134 -6.65 5.66 -11.47
CA GLN A 134 -8.01 5.97 -11.89
C GLN A 134 -8.05 6.56 -13.29
N HIS A 135 -7.13 7.45 -13.57
CA HIS A 135 -7.09 8.09 -14.89
C HIS A 135 -6.48 7.20 -15.93
N GLY A 136 -5.49 6.42 -15.54
CA GLY A 136 -4.79 5.54 -16.47
C GLY A 136 -5.66 4.41 -16.99
N GLY A 137 -6.73 4.09 -16.29
CA GLY A 137 -7.64 3.05 -16.73
C GLY A 137 -8.53 3.47 -17.89
N GLN A 138 -8.42 4.68 -18.29
CA GLN A 138 -9.18 5.18 -19.40
C GLN A 138 -8.38 5.11 -20.69
#